data_f513064644c274ae618bcda6e255f173
#
_entry.id   f513064644c274ae618bcda6e255f173
#
_cell.length_a   1.000
_cell.length_b   1.000
_cell.length_c   1.000
_cell.angle_alpha   90.00
_cell.angle_beta   90.00
_cell.angle_gamma   90.00
#
_symmetry.space_group_name_H-M   'P 1'
#
loop_
_entity.id
_entity.type
_entity.pdbx_description
1 polymer ?
#
loop_
_entity_poly.entity_id
_entity_poly.type
_entity_poly.pdbx_seq_one_letter_code
_entity_poly.pdbx_strand_id
1 'polypeptide(L)'
;MISPNNIEFKSFIKDFENIAALRVLKYFQLRLKIVDDEKLRNLINFFIPICKKYNIKFIINDRPDLAKTFNLDGVHVGKEDPSISRCRALLGKNKIIGISCYSSNSLAKNAQVFGASYIAFGSFFNTKTKEKTNKVFFPNIIAWNKIKKIPSVGIGGINYRNIFKIRNLNLDYVAISSTIWKSKLSPDVSLKKIKNLIDNF
;
A
#
# COMPACT_ATOMS: atom_id res chain seq x y z
N MET A 1 2.10 3.65 -3.33
CA MET A 1 1.30 4.78 -2.79
C MET A 1 -0.09 4.30 -2.44
N ILE A 2 -0.69 4.87 -1.38
CA ILE A 2 -2.07 4.56 -0.95
C ILE A 2 -2.92 5.82 -1.09
N SER A 3 -4.18 5.69 -1.52
CA SER A 3 -5.12 6.81 -1.62
C SER A 3 -5.36 7.50 -0.26
N PRO A 4 -5.83 8.73 -0.21
CA PRO A 4 -6.36 9.31 1.03
C PRO A 4 -7.63 8.57 1.46
N ASN A 5 -8.07 8.77 2.72
CA ASN A 5 -9.31 8.14 3.22
C ASN A 5 -10.56 8.71 2.57
N ASN A 6 -10.53 10.01 2.25
CA ASN A 6 -11.61 10.72 1.56
C ASN A 6 -11.08 11.26 0.24
N ILE A 7 -11.84 11.08 -0.81
CA ILE A 7 -11.51 11.53 -2.17
C ILE A 7 -12.57 12.54 -2.60
N GLU A 8 -12.11 13.77 -2.88
CA GLU A 8 -12.87 14.69 -3.72
C GLU A 8 -12.56 14.30 -5.17
N PHE A 9 -13.57 13.87 -5.91
CA PHE A 9 -13.41 13.10 -7.15
C PHE A 9 -12.58 13.83 -8.21
N LYS A 10 -12.97 15.08 -8.55
CA LYS A 10 -12.34 15.81 -9.67
C LYS A 10 -10.88 16.17 -9.39
N SER A 11 -10.59 16.70 -8.20
CA SER A 11 -9.22 17.11 -7.84
C SER A 11 -8.30 15.91 -7.70
N PHE A 12 -8.78 14.83 -7.06
CA PHE A 12 -7.98 13.62 -6.86
C PHE A 12 -7.57 12.95 -8.18
N ILE A 13 -8.47 12.93 -9.16
CA ILE A 13 -8.20 12.37 -10.49
C ILE A 13 -7.04 13.11 -11.15
N LYS A 14 -7.15 14.44 -11.23
CA LYS A 14 -6.12 15.29 -11.83
C LYS A 14 -4.76 15.09 -11.14
N ASP A 15 -4.78 15.07 -9.81
CA ASP A 15 -3.57 14.84 -9.02
C ASP A 15 -2.99 13.45 -9.25
N PHE A 16 -3.84 12.42 -9.35
CA PHE A 16 -3.39 11.06 -9.62
C PHE A 16 -2.80 10.91 -11.03
N GLU A 17 -3.39 11.55 -12.03
CA GLU A 17 -2.83 11.57 -13.40
C GLU A 17 -1.46 12.26 -13.43
N ASN A 18 -1.29 13.39 -12.76
CA ASN A 18 -0.02 14.08 -12.64
C ASN A 18 1.05 13.17 -11.98
N ILE A 19 0.67 12.48 -10.91
CA ILE A 19 1.55 11.49 -10.24
C ILE A 19 1.90 10.33 -11.18
N ALA A 20 0.92 9.76 -11.87
CA ALA A 20 1.11 8.63 -12.76
C ALA A 20 2.04 8.98 -13.94
N ALA A 21 1.93 10.19 -14.46
CA ALA A 21 2.77 10.71 -15.55
C ALA A 21 4.26 10.79 -15.17
N LEU A 22 4.60 10.87 -13.89
CA LEU A 22 6.00 10.83 -13.43
C LEU A 22 6.70 9.48 -13.67
N ARG A 23 5.94 8.38 -13.91
CA ARG A 23 6.42 7.01 -14.14
C ARG A 23 7.31 6.43 -13.02
N VAL A 24 7.24 7.01 -11.80
CA VAL A 24 7.98 6.54 -10.63
C VAL A 24 7.13 5.67 -9.70
N LEU A 25 5.81 5.66 -9.90
CA LEU A 25 4.87 4.90 -9.10
C LEU A 25 4.73 3.48 -9.65
N LYS A 26 5.10 2.46 -8.85
CA LYS A 26 4.94 1.05 -9.23
C LYS A 26 3.61 0.46 -8.80
N TYR A 27 3.12 0.85 -7.62
CA TYR A 27 1.91 0.29 -7.00
C TYR A 27 1.01 1.40 -6.49
N PHE A 28 -0.28 1.31 -6.80
CA PHE A 28 -1.34 2.16 -6.24
C PHE A 28 -2.32 1.30 -5.47
N GLN A 29 -2.62 1.68 -4.21
CA GLN A 29 -3.65 1.04 -3.41
C GLN A 29 -4.81 2.00 -3.21
N LEU A 30 -6.00 1.63 -3.70
CA LEU A 30 -7.24 2.34 -3.42
C LEU A 30 -7.79 1.86 -2.08
N ARG A 31 -7.81 2.76 -1.08
CA ARG A 31 -8.24 2.46 0.29
C ARG A 31 -9.25 3.50 0.75
N LEU A 32 -10.52 3.14 0.64
CA LEU A 32 -11.66 3.94 1.11
C LEU A 32 -12.47 3.06 2.06
N LYS A 33 -12.54 3.45 3.33
CA LYS A 33 -13.24 2.64 4.36
C LYS A 33 -14.71 2.98 4.50
N ILE A 34 -15.10 4.21 4.15
CA ILE A 34 -16.45 4.72 4.32
C ILE A 34 -16.89 5.26 2.96
N VAL A 35 -17.23 4.34 2.07
CA VAL A 35 -17.78 4.66 0.75
C VAL A 35 -18.72 3.53 0.35
N ASP A 36 -19.83 3.87 -0.29
CA ASP A 36 -20.75 2.88 -0.84
C ASP A 36 -20.11 2.12 -2.03
N ASP A 37 -20.65 0.95 -2.31
CA ASP A 37 -20.13 0.06 -3.35
C ASP A 37 -20.24 0.66 -4.75
N GLU A 38 -21.29 1.43 -5.04
CA GLU A 38 -21.47 2.05 -6.34
C GLU A 38 -20.36 3.07 -6.62
N LYS A 39 -20.13 3.97 -5.68
CA LYS A 39 -19.06 4.96 -5.79
C LYS A 39 -17.68 4.31 -5.86
N LEU A 40 -17.46 3.21 -5.10
CA LEU A 40 -16.20 2.47 -5.15
C LEU A 40 -15.99 1.82 -6.53
N ARG A 41 -17.03 1.23 -7.13
CA ARG A 41 -17.00 0.66 -8.49
C ARG A 41 -16.71 1.72 -9.55
N ASN A 42 -17.33 2.89 -9.44
CA ASN A 42 -17.10 4.01 -10.35
C ASN A 42 -15.65 4.49 -10.29
N LEU A 43 -15.07 4.61 -9.08
CA LEU A 43 -13.66 4.94 -8.89
C LEU A 43 -12.73 3.87 -9.48
N ILE A 44 -13.01 2.59 -9.27
CA ILE A 44 -12.23 1.50 -9.84
C ILE A 44 -12.19 1.58 -11.35
N ASN A 45 -13.37 1.74 -12.01
CA ASN A 45 -13.47 1.88 -13.47
C ASN A 45 -12.65 3.06 -13.98
N PHE A 46 -12.61 4.13 -13.21
CA PHE A 46 -11.85 5.32 -13.57
C PHE A 46 -10.33 5.10 -13.47
N PHE A 47 -9.84 4.44 -12.41
CA PHE A 47 -8.40 4.24 -12.21
C PHE A 47 -7.79 3.14 -13.07
N ILE A 48 -8.56 2.15 -13.52
CA ILE A 48 -8.05 1.05 -14.36
C ILE A 48 -7.32 1.56 -15.61
N PRO A 49 -7.91 2.44 -16.47
CA PRO A 49 -7.23 2.90 -17.68
C PRO A 49 -5.96 3.70 -17.38
N ILE A 50 -5.98 4.52 -16.32
CA ILE A 50 -4.79 5.29 -15.92
C ILE A 50 -3.68 4.36 -15.45
N CYS A 51 -3.99 3.40 -14.58
CA CYS A 51 -3.01 2.44 -14.10
C CYS A 51 -2.42 1.61 -15.24
N LYS A 52 -3.24 1.17 -16.20
CA LYS A 52 -2.78 0.46 -17.41
C LYS A 52 -1.85 1.33 -18.27
N LYS A 53 -2.25 2.56 -18.57
CA LYS A 53 -1.48 3.52 -19.38
C LYS A 53 -0.07 3.75 -18.82
N TYR A 54 0.06 3.84 -17.51
CA TYR A 54 1.32 4.14 -16.84
C TYR A 54 2.01 2.92 -16.22
N ASN A 55 1.52 1.70 -16.47
CA ASN A 55 2.04 0.42 -15.93
C ASN A 55 2.11 0.41 -14.40
N ILE A 56 1.08 0.92 -13.75
CA ILE A 56 0.93 0.94 -12.28
C ILE A 56 0.10 -0.27 -11.86
N LYS A 57 0.61 -1.08 -10.92
CA LYS A 57 -0.15 -2.20 -10.34
C LYS A 57 -1.24 -1.68 -9.43
N PHE A 58 -2.49 -1.97 -9.78
CA PHE A 58 -3.67 -1.50 -9.05
C PHE A 58 -4.10 -2.52 -7.99
N ILE A 59 -3.97 -2.14 -6.73
CA ILE A 59 -4.33 -2.94 -5.55
C ILE A 59 -5.58 -2.33 -4.91
N ILE A 60 -6.57 -3.14 -4.57
CA ILE A 60 -7.71 -2.69 -3.78
C ILE A 60 -7.56 -3.14 -2.32
N ASN A 61 -8.03 -2.30 -1.38
CA ASN A 61 -7.97 -2.62 0.05
C ASN A 61 -9.21 -3.42 0.47
N ASP A 62 -9.04 -4.52 1.23
CA ASP A 62 -10.06 -5.32 1.94
C ASP A 62 -11.12 -6.03 1.05
N ARG A 63 -11.16 -5.82 -0.26
CA ARG A 63 -12.23 -6.26 -1.16
C ARG A 63 -11.72 -7.22 -2.27
N PRO A 64 -11.41 -8.49 -1.94
CA PRO A 64 -10.98 -9.47 -2.95
C PRO A 64 -12.07 -9.79 -3.97
N ASP A 65 -13.34 -9.64 -3.64
CA ASP A 65 -14.49 -9.73 -4.55
C ASP A 65 -14.38 -8.71 -5.68
N LEU A 66 -14.13 -7.45 -5.36
CA LEU A 66 -13.95 -6.40 -6.37
C LEU A 66 -12.64 -6.59 -7.15
N ALA A 67 -11.56 -7.06 -6.51
CA ALA A 67 -10.33 -7.40 -7.21
C ALA A 67 -10.58 -8.45 -8.31
N LYS A 68 -11.45 -9.45 -8.05
CA LYS A 68 -11.86 -10.46 -9.04
C LYS A 68 -12.76 -9.86 -10.11
N THR A 69 -13.84 -9.16 -9.71
CA THR A 69 -14.84 -8.60 -10.62
C THR A 69 -14.22 -7.67 -11.67
N PHE A 70 -13.31 -6.79 -11.24
CA PHE A 70 -12.64 -5.81 -12.11
C PHE A 70 -11.30 -6.29 -12.65
N ASN A 71 -10.94 -7.54 -12.40
CA ASN A 71 -9.66 -8.13 -12.81
C ASN A 71 -8.44 -7.28 -12.41
N LEU A 72 -8.46 -6.67 -11.21
CA LEU A 72 -7.37 -5.84 -10.71
C LEU A 72 -6.07 -6.66 -10.52
N ASP A 73 -4.94 -5.97 -10.35
CA ASP A 73 -3.66 -6.65 -10.13
C ASP A 73 -3.60 -7.36 -8.77
N GLY A 74 -4.37 -6.91 -7.76
CA GLY A 74 -4.40 -7.59 -6.48
C GLY A 74 -5.24 -6.93 -5.40
N VAL A 75 -5.07 -7.46 -4.19
CA VAL A 75 -5.76 -7.03 -2.97
C VAL A 75 -4.78 -6.87 -1.82
N HIS A 76 -5.03 -5.94 -0.91
CA HIS A 76 -4.38 -5.84 0.39
C HIS A 76 -5.40 -6.09 1.50
N VAL A 77 -5.09 -7.00 2.43
CA VAL A 77 -5.99 -7.39 3.53
C VAL A 77 -5.35 -7.15 4.90
N GLY A 78 -6.16 -6.95 5.91
CA GLY A 78 -5.77 -6.87 7.32
C GLY A 78 -6.16 -8.14 8.10
N LYS A 79 -6.11 -8.05 9.42
CA LYS A 79 -6.38 -9.19 10.32
C LYS A 79 -7.85 -9.63 10.30
N GLU A 80 -8.76 -8.66 10.18
CA GLU A 80 -10.21 -8.88 10.24
C GLU A 80 -10.84 -9.16 8.84
N ASP A 81 -10.02 -9.09 7.79
CA ASP A 81 -10.45 -9.29 6.41
C ASP A 81 -10.34 -10.77 6.01
N PRO A 82 -10.80 -11.14 4.80
CA PRO A 82 -10.65 -12.51 4.31
C PRO A 82 -9.20 -13.00 4.35
N SER A 83 -9.00 -14.24 4.81
CA SER A 83 -7.66 -14.83 4.92
C SER A 83 -6.94 -14.91 3.58
N ILE A 84 -5.60 -14.98 3.61
CA ILE A 84 -4.78 -15.12 2.40
C ILE A 84 -5.21 -16.35 1.59
N SER A 85 -5.47 -17.46 2.26
CA SER A 85 -5.94 -18.69 1.59
C SER A 85 -7.26 -18.48 0.85
N ARG A 86 -8.23 -17.76 1.46
CA ARG A 86 -9.48 -17.39 0.79
C ARG A 86 -9.25 -16.46 -0.39
N CYS A 87 -8.42 -15.44 -0.21
CA CYS A 87 -8.05 -14.54 -1.31
C CYS A 87 -7.37 -15.31 -2.43
N ARG A 88 -6.45 -16.24 -2.11
CA ARG A 88 -5.73 -17.05 -3.09
C ARG A 88 -6.66 -18.00 -3.84
N ALA A 89 -7.60 -18.64 -3.16
CA ALA A 89 -8.63 -19.47 -3.78
C ALA A 89 -9.52 -18.67 -4.74
N LEU A 90 -9.88 -17.45 -4.37
CA LEU A 90 -10.73 -16.56 -5.19
C LEU A 90 -10.02 -15.97 -6.40
N LEU A 91 -8.77 -15.51 -6.21
CA LEU A 91 -8.03 -14.71 -7.18
C LEU A 91 -7.03 -15.53 -8.03
N GLY A 92 -6.71 -16.75 -7.63
CA GLY A 92 -5.71 -17.59 -8.28
C GLY A 92 -4.27 -17.20 -7.92
N LYS A 93 -3.29 -17.96 -8.45
CA LYS A 93 -1.87 -17.86 -8.07
C LYS A 93 -1.15 -16.59 -8.57
N ASN A 94 -1.66 -15.94 -9.61
CA ASN A 94 -0.96 -14.85 -10.32
C ASN A 94 -1.30 -13.45 -9.77
N LYS A 95 -2.35 -13.31 -8.95
CA LYS A 95 -2.74 -12.01 -8.39
C LYS A 95 -1.92 -11.66 -7.16
N ILE A 96 -1.68 -10.38 -6.96
CA ILE A 96 -0.94 -9.85 -5.82
C ILE A 96 -1.85 -9.89 -4.58
N ILE A 97 -1.41 -10.55 -3.52
CA ILE A 97 -2.10 -10.55 -2.23
C ILE A 97 -1.13 -10.03 -1.17
N GLY A 98 -1.40 -8.84 -0.66
CA GLY A 98 -0.65 -8.25 0.43
C GLY A 98 -1.38 -8.38 1.76
N ILE A 99 -0.64 -8.41 2.86
CA ILE A 99 -1.22 -8.45 4.20
C ILE A 99 -0.51 -7.55 5.20
N SER A 100 -1.31 -6.91 6.09
CA SER A 100 -0.81 -6.18 7.25
C SER A 100 -0.40 -7.13 8.36
N CYS A 101 0.88 -7.14 8.74
CA CYS A 101 1.42 -7.97 9.84
C CYS A 101 1.83 -7.16 11.07
N TYR A 102 1.57 -5.86 11.09
CA TYR A 102 1.90 -4.95 12.21
C TYR A 102 3.39 -4.98 12.56
N SER A 103 3.79 -5.65 13.65
CA SER A 103 5.19 -5.90 14.03
C SER A 103 5.44 -7.40 14.31
N SER A 104 4.57 -8.28 13.81
CA SER A 104 4.57 -9.70 14.13
C SER A 104 5.25 -10.55 13.06
N ASN A 105 6.41 -11.14 13.41
CA ASN A 105 7.10 -12.10 12.56
C ASN A 105 6.34 -13.42 12.44
N SER A 106 5.55 -13.80 13.46
CA SER A 106 4.70 -15.00 13.39
C SER A 106 3.61 -14.84 12.33
N LEU A 107 2.90 -13.70 12.34
CA LEU A 107 1.92 -13.40 11.28
C LEU A 107 2.57 -13.36 9.90
N ALA A 108 3.75 -12.75 9.78
CA ALA A 108 4.48 -12.65 8.53
C ALA A 108 4.90 -14.03 7.99
N LYS A 109 5.42 -14.92 8.85
CA LYS A 109 5.77 -16.31 8.48
C LYS A 109 4.55 -17.08 7.99
N ASN A 110 3.45 -17.04 8.75
CA ASN A 110 2.20 -17.70 8.37
C ASN A 110 1.68 -17.16 7.04
N ALA A 111 1.68 -15.86 6.86
CA ALA A 111 1.24 -15.23 5.63
C ALA A 111 2.07 -15.66 4.42
N GLN A 112 3.39 -15.76 4.57
CA GLN A 112 4.29 -16.27 3.53
C GLN A 112 3.96 -17.71 3.15
N VAL A 113 3.73 -18.58 4.14
CA VAL A 113 3.34 -19.99 3.93
C VAL A 113 2.01 -20.10 3.18
N PHE A 114 1.03 -19.26 3.51
CA PHE A 114 -0.28 -19.26 2.86
C PHE A 114 -0.32 -18.51 1.52
N GLY A 115 0.83 -18.10 1.00
CA GLY A 115 0.94 -17.57 -0.36
C GLY A 115 0.68 -16.07 -0.49
N ALA A 116 0.98 -15.27 0.55
CA ALA A 116 1.05 -13.82 0.41
C ALA A 116 2.12 -13.43 -0.60
N SER A 117 1.87 -12.38 -1.37
CA SER A 117 2.83 -11.82 -2.32
C SER A 117 3.75 -10.79 -1.69
N TYR A 118 3.33 -10.15 -0.61
CA TYR A 118 4.14 -9.23 0.19
C TYR A 118 3.57 -9.06 1.60
N ILE A 119 4.43 -8.65 2.52
CA ILE A 119 4.10 -8.36 3.92
C ILE A 119 4.22 -6.86 4.17
N ALA A 120 3.23 -6.26 4.83
CA ALA A 120 3.30 -4.87 5.28
C ALA A 120 3.48 -4.80 6.80
N PHE A 121 4.58 -4.16 7.23
CA PHE A 121 4.85 -3.84 8.62
C PHE A 121 4.50 -2.38 8.90
N GLY A 122 3.81 -2.12 9.99
CA GLY A 122 3.36 -0.78 10.40
C GLY A 122 2.58 -0.82 11.72
N SER A 123 2.47 0.29 12.40
CA SER A 123 2.86 1.63 11.99
C SER A 123 4.29 1.94 12.44
N PHE A 124 5.15 2.44 11.54
CA PHE A 124 6.51 2.84 11.90
C PHE A 124 6.54 4.10 12.77
N PHE A 125 5.67 5.04 12.48
CA PHE A 125 5.57 6.32 13.20
C PHE A 125 4.12 6.64 13.51
N ASN A 126 3.88 7.64 14.37
CA ASN A 126 2.53 8.10 14.69
C ASN A 126 1.79 8.51 13.41
N THR A 127 0.55 8.06 13.30
CA THR A 127 -0.30 8.35 12.15
C THR A 127 -1.72 8.63 12.61
N LYS A 128 -2.38 9.58 11.95
CA LYS A 128 -3.82 9.89 12.16
C LYS A 128 -4.74 9.03 11.28
N THR A 129 -4.18 8.11 10.50
CA THR A 129 -4.92 7.32 9.51
C THR A 129 -5.58 6.07 10.10
N LYS A 130 -5.10 5.59 11.26
CA LYS A 130 -5.71 4.51 12.05
C LYS A 130 -5.77 4.92 13.52
N GLU A 131 -6.90 4.66 14.19
CA GLU A 131 -7.15 5.06 15.58
C GLU A 131 -6.28 4.32 16.61
N LYS A 132 -5.94 3.06 16.35
CA LYS A 132 -5.04 2.25 17.20
C LYS A 132 -3.86 1.76 16.37
N THR A 133 -2.66 2.24 16.66
CA THR A 133 -1.44 1.77 16.00
C THR A 133 -0.40 1.35 17.03
N ASN A 134 -0.11 0.06 17.06
CA ASN A 134 1.09 -0.42 17.75
C ASN A 134 2.31 -0.07 16.89
N LYS A 135 3.30 0.61 17.51
CA LYS A 135 4.54 0.95 16.81
C LYS A 135 5.30 -0.33 16.45
N VAL A 136 5.91 -0.32 15.28
CA VAL A 136 6.80 -1.39 14.85
C VAL A 136 8.03 -1.45 15.76
N PHE A 137 8.36 -2.64 16.17
CA PHE A 137 9.64 -2.93 16.85
C PHE A 137 10.69 -3.28 15.78
N PHE A 138 11.66 -2.43 15.58
CA PHE A 138 12.66 -2.55 14.50
C PHE A 138 13.44 -3.87 14.48
N PRO A 139 13.84 -4.44 15.63
CA PRO A 139 14.47 -5.75 15.65
C PRO A 139 13.65 -6.86 14.98
N ASN A 140 12.31 -6.80 15.06
CA ASN A 140 11.46 -7.77 14.35
C ASN A 140 11.60 -7.67 12.83
N ILE A 141 11.74 -6.44 12.30
CA ILE A 141 11.94 -6.24 10.87
C ILE A 141 13.31 -6.75 10.42
N ILE A 142 14.34 -6.49 11.20
CA ILE A 142 15.69 -7.00 10.94
C ILE A 142 15.70 -8.53 10.95
N ALA A 143 15.04 -9.14 11.94
CA ALA A 143 14.90 -10.59 12.03
C ALA A 143 14.12 -11.18 10.87
N TRP A 144 13.01 -10.52 10.44
CA TRP A 144 12.24 -10.90 9.26
C TRP A 144 13.10 -10.91 8.00
N ASN A 145 13.87 -9.86 7.76
CA ASN A 145 14.66 -9.70 6.55
C ASN A 145 15.76 -10.78 6.39
N LYS A 146 16.15 -11.46 7.45
CA LYS A 146 17.07 -12.60 7.39
C LYS A 146 16.42 -13.88 6.85
N ILE A 147 15.08 -13.99 6.92
CA ILE A 147 14.34 -15.22 6.59
C ILE A 147 13.25 -15.03 5.54
N LYS A 148 13.01 -13.81 5.09
CA LYS A 148 11.96 -13.50 4.12
C LYS A 148 12.22 -14.13 2.76
N LYS A 149 11.17 -14.64 2.12
CA LYS A 149 11.16 -15.10 0.72
C LYS A 149 10.27 -14.23 -0.17
N ILE A 150 9.57 -13.27 0.44
CA ILE A 150 8.66 -12.33 -0.22
C ILE A 150 8.96 -10.90 0.23
N PRO A 151 8.64 -9.89 -0.58
CA PRO A 151 8.91 -8.49 -0.28
C PRO A 151 8.28 -8.00 1.03
N SER A 152 9.00 -7.11 1.70
CA SER A 152 8.56 -6.37 2.89
C SER A 152 8.25 -4.91 2.56
N VAL A 153 7.15 -4.39 3.09
CA VAL A 153 6.69 -3.02 2.90
C VAL A 153 6.60 -2.32 4.24
N GLY A 154 7.26 -1.18 4.38
CA GLY A 154 7.12 -0.30 5.55
C GLY A 154 5.97 0.68 5.37
N ILE A 155 5.08 0.81 6.38
CA ILE A 155 3.94 1.71 6.33
C ILE A 155 3.70 2.42 7.67
N GLY A 156 3.05 3.57 7.62
CA GLY A 156 2.50 4.28 8.78
C GLY A 156 3.38 5.43 9.25
N GLY A 157 2.91 6.67 9.01
CA GLY A 157 3.50 7.91 9.46
C GLY A 157 4.84 8.28 8.81
N ILE A 158 5.27 7.56 7.77
CA ILE A 158 6.52 7.82 7.06
C ILE A 158 6.39 9.14 6.28
N ASN A 159 7.39 10.04 6.46
CA ASN A 159 7.43 11.36 5.85
C ASN A 159 8.88 11.85 5.65
N TYR A 160 9.05 13.03 5.07
CA TYR A 160 10.35 13.63 4.75
C TYR A 160 11.32 13.76 5.95
N ARG A 161 10.78 13.88 7.19
CA ARG A 161 11.58 14.11 8.40
C ARG A 161 12.03 12.81 9.08
N ASN A 162 11.41 11.69 8.75
CA ASN A 162 11.66 10.44 9.47
C ASN A 162 12.04 9.25 8.59
N ILE A 163 11.94 9.38 7.26
CA ILE A 163 12.22 8.27 6.34
C ILE A 163 13.66 7.74 6.47
N PHE A 164 14.62 8.62 6.79
CA PHE A 164 16.02 8.22 7.01
C PHE A 164 16.21 7.24 8.18
N LYS A 165 15.26 7.23 9.16
CA LYS A 165 15.32 6.33 10.33
C LYS A 165 15.06 4.87 9.97
N ILE A 166 14.50 4.60 8.79
CA ILE A 166 14.18 3.26 8.33
C ILE A 166 15.10 2.75 7.21
N ARG A 167 16.06 3.56 6.76
CA ARG A 167 16.95 3.21 5.65
C ARG A 167 17.71 1.89 5.87
N ASN A 168 18.17 1.64 7.10
CA ASN A 168 18.95 0.45 7.45
C ASN A 168 18.09 -0.80 7.71
N LEU A 169 16.77 -0.70 7.58
CA LEU A 169 15.86 -1.83 7.80
C LEU A 169 15.70 -2.74 6.58
N ASN A 170 16.35 -2.42 5.47
CA ASN A 170 16.33 -3.22 4.24
C ASN A 170 14.91 -3.62 3.78
N LEU A 171 14.01 -2.64 3.82
CA LEU A 171 12.65 -2.80 3.31
C LEU A 171 12.67 -2.75 1.77
N ASP A 172 11.89 -3.62 1.13
CA ASP A 172 11.82 -3.63 -0.34
C ASP A 172 10.98 -2.47 -0.89
N TYR A 173 9.99 -2.02 -0.11
CA TYR A 173 9.11 -0.91 -0.48
C TYR A 173 8.70 -0.07 0.73
N VAL A 174 8.30 1.16 0.44
CA VAL A 174 7.65 2.06 1.40
C VAL A 174 6.26 2.45 0.88
N ALA A 175 5.23 2.28 1.73
CA ALA A 175 3.87 2.70 1.43
C ALA A 175 3.54 4.03 2.11
N ILE A 176 3.16 5.01 1.31
CA ILE A 176 2.95 6.40 1.74
C ILE A 176 1.56 6.87 1.31
N SER A 177 0.88 7.60 2.18
CA SER A 177 -0.41 8.25 1.91
C SER A 177 -0.37 9.72 2.35
N SER A 178 -0.49 10.00 3.64
CA SER A 178 -0.66 11.37 4.17
C SER A 178 0.45 12.35 3.78
N THR A 179 1.68 11.88 3.61
CA THR A 179 2.83 12.69 3.17
C THR A 179 2.65 13.22 1.75
N ILE A 180 1.89 12.52 0.92
CA ILE A 180 1.53 12.96 -0.43
C ILE A 180 0.30 13.85 -0.37
N TRP A 181 -0.81 13.32 0.16
CA TRP A 181 -2.14 13.89 0.05
C TRP A 181 -2.47 15.03 1.03
N LYS A 182 -1.71 15.15 2.13
CA LYS A 182 -1.87 16.22 3.15
C LYS A 182 -0.68 17.17 3.19
N SER A 183 0.15 17.15 2.17
CA SER A 183 1.27 18.07 2.01
C SER A 183 0.78 19.49 1.65
N LYS A 184 1.57 20.51 1.98
CA LYS A 184 1.40 21.86 1.42
C LYS A 184 1.88 21.95 -0.04
N LEU A 185 2.68 20.99 -0.49
CA LEU A 185 3.11 20.85 -1.88
C LEU A 185 2.06 20.09 -2.67
N SER A 186 2.04 20.26 -3.99
CA SER A 186 1.22 19.42 -4.86
C SER A 186 1.62 17.93 -4.73
N PRO A 187 0.69 16.99 -4.94
CA PRO A 187 0.95 15.56 -4.75
C PRO A 187 2.09 15.00 -5.59
N ASP A 188 2.25 15.47 -6.84
CA ASP A 188 3.35 15.07 -7.72
C ASP A 188 4.72 15.58 -7.23
N VAL A 189 4.80 16.84 -6.77
CA VAL A 189 6.02 17.41 -6.15
C VAL A 189 6.35 16.67 -4.86
N SER A 190 5.34 16.36 -4.06
CA SER A 190 5.49 15.58 -2.83
C SER A 190 6.04 14.19 -3.09
N LEU A 191 5.55 13.51 -4.15
CA LEU A 191 6.05 12.19 -4.53
C LEU A 191 7.50 12.26 -5.04
N LYS A 192 7.85 13.22 -5.89
CA LYS A 192 9.22 13.42 -6.35
C LYS A 192 10.18 13.62 -5.17
N LYS A 193 9.80 14.48 -4.23
CA LYS A 193 10.63 14.77 -3.05
C LYS A 193 10.89 13.53 -2.19
N ILE A 194 9.86 12.74 -1.88
CA ILE A 194 10.02 11.53 -1.07
C ILE A 194 10.79 10.45 -1.83
N LYS A 195 10.58 10.32 -3.14
CA LYS A 195 11.31 9.38 -4.00
C LYS A 195 12.80 9.69 -4.00
N ASN A 196 13.19 10.94 -4.19
CA ASN A 196 14.59 11.33 -4.13
C ASN A 196 15.26 10.99 -2.80
N LEU A 197 14.54 11.12 -1.67
CA LEU A 197 15.07 10.71 -0.37
C LEU A 197 15.24 9.19 -0.25
N ILE A 198 14.37 8.40 -0.89
CA ILE A 198 14.47 6.93 -0.91
C ILE A 198 15.64 6.48 -1.79
N ASP A 199 15.83 7.10 -2.94
CA ASP A 199 16.88 6.73 -3.89
C ASP A 199 18.30 7.04 -3.37
N ASN A 200 18.40 7.89 -2.36
CA ASN A 200 19.67 8.25 -1.69
C ASN A 200 19.93 7.41 -0.41
N PHE A 201 19.29 6.24 -0.26
CA PHE A 201 19.50 5.34 0.88
C PHE A 201 20.74 4.44 0.74
#